data_0506d2f3612c28484612857185fc5f89
#
_entry.id   0506d2f3612c28484612857185fc5f89
#
_cell.length_a   1.000
_cell.length_b   1.000
_cell.length_c   1.000
_cell.angle_alpha   90.00
_cell.angle_beta   90.00
_cell.angle_gamma   90.00
#
_symmetry.space_group_name_H-M   'P 1'
#
loop_
_entity.id
_entity.type
_entity.pdbx_description
1 polymer ?
#
loop_
_entity_poly.entity_id
_entity_poly.type
_entity_poly.pdbx_seq_one_letter_code
_entity_poly.pdbx_strand_id
1 'polypeptide(L)' 'MNLPEGSEDGEFCIPTEMVDKLYELSGGADKYKGVIMAFSSENGKPLIYCKFDCGMTEFALTKALENHFQHPAEEITEDN' A
#
# COMPACT_ATOMS: atom_id res chain seq x y z
N MET A 1 -5.60 13.60 15.59
CA MET A 1 -5.11 12.46 16.24
C MET A 1 -3.63 12.52 16.47
N ASN A 2 -3.21 11.98 17.52
CA ASN A 2 -1.82 12.02 17.81
C ASN A 2 -1.07 10.99 17.09
N LEU A 3 0.12 11.35 16.74
CA LEU A 3 0.98 10.38 16.17
C LEU A 3 1.39 9.38 17.21
N PRO A 4 1.72 8.20 16.78
CA PRO A 4 2.17 7.22 17.72
C PRO A 4 3.41 7.68 18.42
N GLU A 5 3.63 7.13 19.52
CA GLU A 5 4.78 7.48 20.26
C GLU A 5 6.04 7.23 19.53
N GLY A 6 6.01 6.29 18.66
CA GLY A 6 7.20 6.02 17.90
C GLY A 6 7.68 7.21 17.13
N SER A 7 6.81 8.16 16.95
CA SER A 7 7.23 9.31 16.20
C SER A 7 7.89 10.35 17.08
N GLU A 8 8.14 10.03 18.29
CA GLU A 8 8.85 10.94 19.13
C GLU A 8 10.12 11.40 18.52
N ASP A 9 10.80 10.51 17.85
CA ASP A 9 12.01 10.93 17.20
C ASP A 9 11.71 11.46 15.85
N GLY A 10 10.48 11.70 15.56
CA GLY A 10 10.15 12.33 14.32
C GLY A 10 9.96 11.41 13.16
N GLU A 11 9.99 10.14 13.37
CA GLU A 11 9.84 9.22 12.27
C GLU A 11 8.42 8.78 12.08
N PHE A 12 8.01 8.74 10.82
CA PHE A 12 6.68 8.25 10.50
C PHE A 12 6.63 6.74 10.69
N CYS A 13 5.58 6.28 11.30
CA CYS A 13 5.33 4.84 11.43
C CYS A 13 4.09 4.49 10.66
N ILE A 14 4.11 3.34 10.03
CA ILE A 14 2.96 2.92 9.25
C ILE A 14 1.80 2.61 10.19
N PRO A 15 0.64 3.23 9.97
CA PRO A 15 -0.51 3.01 10.86
C PRO A 15 -1.17 1.68 10.54
N THR A 16 -0.72 0.63 11.19
CA THR A 16 -1.14 -0.70 10.83
C THR A 16 -2.63 -0.94 10.99
N GLU A 17 -3.26 -0.27 11.95
CA GLU A 17 -4.70 -0.45 12.10
C GLU A 17 -5.44 0.02 10.86
N MET A 18 -5.01 1.14 10.32
CA MET A 18 -5.64 1.66 9.14
C MET A 18 -5.37 0.77 7.94
N VAL A 19 -4.15 0.28 7.84
CA VAL A 19 -3.80 -0.60 6.74
C VAL A 19 -4.59 -1.88 6.80
N ASP A 20 -4.76 -2.43 7.99
CA ASP A 20 -5.54 -3.65 8.13
C ASP A 20 -6.99 -3.43 7.72
N LYS A 21 -7.52 -2.26 8.03
CA LYS A 21 -8.88 -1.96 7.63
C LYS A 21 -8.99 -1.89 6.12
N LEU A 22 -8.02 -1.26 5.48
CA LEU A 22 -8.04 -1.20 4.03
C LEU A 22 -7.90 -2.59 3.42
N TYR A 23 -7.08 -3.42 4.04
CA TYR A 23 -6.93 -4.77 3.57
C TYR A 23 -8.27 -5.50 3.62
N GLU A 24 -9.00 -5.34 4.73
CA GLU A 24 -10.28 -6.01 4.87
C GLU A 24 -11.29 -5.53 3.86
N LEU A 25 -11.19 -4.29 3.45
CA LEU A 25 -12.11 -3.74 2.48
C LEU A 25 -11.73 -4.07 1.06
N SER A 26 -10.52 -4.56 0.83
CA SER A 26 -10.09 -4.88 -0.51
C SER A 26 -10.65 -6.20 -0.96
N GLY A 27 -10.59 -6.45 -2.24
CA GLY A 27 -11.00 -7.73 -2.79
C GLY A 27 -12.47 -8.01 -2.61
N GLY A 28 -12.79 -9.28 -2.57
CA GLY A 28 -14.16 -9.70 -2.36
C GLY A 28 -14.44 -9.91 -0.88
N ALA A 29 -15.51 -10.61 -0.59
CA ALA A 29 -15.91 -10.80 0.78
C ALA A 29 -14.85 -11.55 1.56
N ASP A 30 -14.29 -12.56 0.97
CA ASP A 30 -13.28 -13.31 1.68
C ASP A 30 -12.24 -13.87 0.74
N LYS A 31 -11.99 -13.21 -0.39
CA LYS A 31 -10.89 -13.62 -1.23
C LYS A 31 -10.40 -12.44 -2.06
N TYR A 32 -9.23 -12.60 -2.60
CA TYR A 32 -8.57 -11.61 -3.43
C TYR A 32 -8.20 -10.36 -2.66
N LYS A 33 -7.99 -10.51 -1.36
CA LYS A 33 -7.63 -9.36 -0.54
C LYS A 33 -6.15 -9.11 -0.62
N GLY A 34 -5.80 -7.85 -0.71
CA GLY A 34 -4.39 -7.51 -0.76
C GLY A 34 -4.20 -6.02 -0.81
N VAL A 35 -3.10 -5.55 -0.23
CA VAL A 35 -2.73 -4.15 -0.29
C VAL A 35 -1.24 -4.05 -0.41
N ILE A 36 -0.80 -3.04 -1.12
CA ILE A 36 0.60 -2.65 -1.17
C ILE A 36 0.62 -1.16 -0.97
N MET A 37 1.38 -0.71 0.00
CA MET A 37 1.46 0.71 0.30
C MET A 37 2.90 1.13 0.41
N ALA A 38 3.18 2.32 -0.07
CA ALA A 38 4.51 2.87 -0.01
C ALA A 38 4.42 4.26 0.56
N PHE A 39 5.28 4.56 1.49
CA PHE A 39 5.31 5.86 2.15
C PHE A 39 6.72 6.39 2.16
N SER A 40 6.82 7.68 2.37
CA SER A 40 8.10 8.32 2.56
C SER A 40 8.24 8.69 4.01
N SER A 41 9.37 8.37 4.61
CA SER A 41 9.61 8.82 5.96
C SER A 41 10.04 10.28 5.93
N GLU A 42 10.22 10.88 7.08
CA GLU A 42 10.67 12.26 7.11
C GLU A 42 12.02 12.41 6.49
N ASN A 43 12.83 11.38 6.52
CA ASN A 43 14.15 11.46 5.93
C ASN A 43 14.16 11.10 4.47
N GLY A 44 12.99 10.87 3.91
CA GLY A 44 12.93 10.48 2.51
C GLY A 44 13.15 9.02 2.27
N LYS A 45 13.22 8.22 3.30
CA LYS A 45 13.42 6.80 3.10
C LYS A 45 12.10 6.14 2.76
N PRO A 46 12.12 5.19 1.85
CA PRO A 46 10.86 4.50 1.49
C PRO A 46 10.49 3.47 2.55
N LEU A 47 9.21 3.44 2.83
CA LEU A 47 8.65 2.44 3.73
C LEU A 47 7.58 1.69 2.97
N ILE A 48 7.68 0.38 2.95
CA ILE A 48 6.75 -0.44 2.18
C ILE A 48 6.02 -1.38 3.11
N TYR A 49 4.72 -1.48 2.91
CA TYR A 49 3.91 -2.44 3.64
C TYR A 49 3.07 -3.20 2.63
N CYS A 50 3.06 -4.51 2.73
CA CYS A 50 2.18 -5.29 1.90
C CYS A 50 1.58 -6.43 2.68
N LYS A 51 0.38 -6.79 2.28
CA LYS A 51 -0.34 -7.88 2.89
C LYS A 51 -1.23 -8.50 1.85
N PHE A 52 -1.20 -9.82 1.73
CA PHE A 52 -1.97 -10.53 0.71
C PHE A 52 -2.60 -11.75 1.33
N ASP A 53 -3.76 -12.14 0.77
CA ASP A 53 -4.38 -13.35 1.26
C ASP A 53 -3.75 -14.60 0.66
N CYS A 54 -3.15 -14.49 -0.52
CA CYS A 54 -2.49 -15.66 -1.11
C CYS A 54 -1.53 -15.19 -2.18
N GLY A 55 -0.73 -16.13 -2.67
CA GLY A 55 0.28 -15.78 -3.65
C GLY A 55 -0.28 -15.31 -4.97
N MET A 56 -1.47 -15.75 -5.32
CA MET A 56 -2.07 -15.31 -6.55
C MET A 56 -2.39 -13.84 -6.51
N THR A 57 -2.94 -13.37 -5.40
CA THR A 57 -3.22 -11.96 -5.23
C THR A 57 -1.93 -11.15 -5.23
N GLU A 58 -0.92 -11.67 -4.58
CA GLU A 58 0.37 -11.00 -4.56
C GLU A 58 0.91 -10.84 -5.97
N PHE A 59 0.86 -11.90 -6.75
CA PHE A 59 1.38 -11.86 -8.11
C PHE A 59 0.60 -10.84 -8.95
N ALA A 60 -0.72 -10.87 -8.84
CA ALA A 60 -1.53 -9.98 -9.63
C ALA A 60 -1.27 -8.53 -9.29
N LEU A 61 -1.17 -8.22 -8.00
CA LEU A 61 -0.96 -6.84 -7.61
C LEU A 61 0.43 -6.35 -7.96
N THR A 62 1.44 -7.19 -7.81
CA THR A 62 2.78 -6.76 -8.18
C THR A 62 2.89 -6.54 -9.67
N LYS A 63 2.23 -7.37 -10.47
CA LYS A 63 2.25 -7.17 -11.90
C LYS A 63 1.55 -5.88 -12.28
N ALA A 64 0.43 -5.59 -11.62
CA ALA A 64 -0.29 -4.38 -11.91
C ALA A 64 0.55 -3.15 -11.57
N LEU A 65 1.28 -3.21 -10.46
CA LEU A 65 2.14 -2.10 -10.10
C LEU A 65 3.27 -1.93 -11.10
N GLU A 66 3.88 -3.02 -11.53
CA GLU A 66 4.93 -2.92 -12.50
C GLU A 66 4.43 -2.26 -13.78
N ASN A 67 3.26 -2.68 -14.23
CA ASN A 67 2.69 -2.08 -15.43
C ASN A 67 2.39 -0.62 -15.24
N HIS A 68 1.88 -0.28 -14.08
CA HIS A 68 1.56 1.11 -13.80
C HIS A 68 2.80 1.99 -13.89
N PHE A 69 3.90 1.54 -13.31
CA PHE A 69 5.10 2.35 -13.32
C PHE A 69 5.81 2.35 -14.65
N GLN A 70 5.59 1.33 -15.45
CA GLN A 70 6.19 1.29 -16.77
C GLN A 70 5.42 2.11 -17.78
N HIS A 71 4.14 2.36 -17.53
CA HIS A 71 3.31 3.10 -18.48
C HIS A 71 2.55 4.20 -17.76
N PRO A 72 3.24 5.07 -17.09
CA PRO A 72 2.52 6.06 -16.28
C PRO A 72 1.72 7.05 -17.10
N ALA A 73 2.17 7.35 -18.29
CA ALA A 73 1.43 8.32 -19.09
C ALA A 73 0.08 7.79 -19.46
N GLU A 74 -0.01 6.53 -19.71
CA GLU A 74 -1.28 5.96 -20.08
C GLU A 74 -2.23 5.96 -18.91
N GLU A 75 -1.68 5.74 -17.74
CA GLU A 75 -2.52 5.71 -16.59
C GLU A 75 -3.17 7.02 -16.34
N ILE A 76 -2.45 8.04 -16.55
CA ILE A 76 -2.95 9.35 -16.23
C ILE A 76 -4.16 9.68 -16.98
N THR A 77 -4.19 9.25 -18.17
CA THR A 77 -5.35 9.59 -18.90
C THR A 77 -6.55 8.98 -18.29
N GLU A 78 -6.80 8.62 -17.72
CA GLU A 78 -7.85 8.22 -17.23
C GLU A 78 -8.47 8.51 -16.31
N ASP A 79 -8.16 8.73 -16.21
CA ASP A 79 -8.66 8.72 -15.55
C ASP A 79 -9.08 8.81 -15.08
N ASN A 80 -8.93 8.92 -15.22
CA ASN A 80 -9.17 8.81 -14.79
C ASN A 80 -9.47 8.92 -14.53
#